data_9d6b763a5f8dee48d8700eac97a88c7a
#
_entry.id   9d6b763a5f8dee48d8700eac97a88c7a
#
_cell.length_a   1.000
_cell.length_b   1.000
_cell.length_c   1.000
_cell.angle_alpha   90.00
_cell.angle_beta   90.00
_cell.angle_gamma   90.00
#
_symmetry.space_group_name_H-M   'P 1'
#
loop_
_entity.id
_entity.type
_entity.pdbx_description
1 polymer ?
#
loop_
_entity_poly.entity_id
_entity_poly.type
_entity_poly.pdbx_seq_one_letter_code
_entity_poly.pdbx_strand_id
1 'polypeptide(L)'
;MKSLFVLLAGALSAGSAYAAPKAESAVECGIAADMAVVARALAQEQVQRPQAGAVMARIYDVSESDRGKELMRDILEAAYRTPVSADSQNFAEELFTACIKSGGDMDTILGKRL
;
A
#
# COMPACT_ATOMS: atom_id res chain seq x y z
N MET A 1 -24.96 -24.34 -19.76
CA MET A 1 -24.71 -22.98 -20.19
C MET A 1 -24.54 -22.01 -19.06
N LYS A 2 -25.45 -22.06 -18.10
CA LYS A 2 -25.38 -21.12 -16.99
C LYS A 2 -24.15 -21.29 -16.12
N SER A 3 -23.67 -22.52 -16.03
CA SER A 3 -22.46 -22.77 -15.24
C SER A 3 -21.24 -22.09 -15.84
N LEU A 4 -21.24 -21.85 -17.14
CA LEU A 4 -20.12 -21.18 -17.78
C LEU A 4 -19.95 -19.74 -17.31
N PHE A 5 -21.05 -19.07 -17.08
CA PHE A 5 -21.00 -17.69 -16.59
C PHE A 5 -20.41 -17.62 -15.20
N VAL A 6 -20.75 -18.61 -14.37
CA VAL A 6 -20.21 -18.64 -13.02
C VAL A 6 -18.71 -18.81 -13.06
N LEU A 7 -18.20 -19.63 -13.95
CA LEU A 7 -16.77 -19.85 -14.06
C LEU A 7 -16.03 -18.59 -14.48
N LEU A 8 -16.63 -17.86 -15.42
CA LEU A 8 -16.00 -16.61 -15.87
C LEU A 8 -15.92 -15.60 -14.75
N ALA A 9 -16.98 -15.50 -13.96
CA ALA A 9 -16.97 -14.58 -12.83
C ALA A 9 -15.84 -14.92 -11.85
N GLY A 10 -15.63 -16.20 -11.62
CA GLY A 10 -14.55 -16.61 -10.75
C GLY A 10 -13.18 -16.22 -11.26
N ALA A 11 -12.98 -16.36 -12.56
CA ALA A 11 -11.70 -16.01 -13.16
C ALA A 11 -11.42 -14.52 -13.02
N LEU A 12 -12.43 -13.69 -13.22
CA LEU A 12 -12.26 -12.25 -13.09
C LEU A 12 -11.91 -11.85 -11.67
N SER A 13 -12.52 -12.50 -10.70
CA SER A 13 -12.21 -12.22 -9.30
C SER A 13 -10.75 -12.51 -8.97
N ALA A 14 -10.23 -13.61 -9.52
CA ALA A 14 -8.84 -13.96 -9.27
C ALA A 14 -7.88 -12.90 -9.78
N GLY A 15 -8.21 -12.28 -10.94
CA GLY A 15 -7.35 -11.26 -11.51
C GLY A 15 -7.19 -10.05 -10.64
N SER A 16 -8.21 -9.68 -9.88
CA SER A 16 -8.15 -8.47 -9.06
C SER A 16 -7.25 -8.62 -7.84
N ALA A 17 -6.81 -9.85 -7.51
CA ALA A 17 -5.98 -10.08 -6.33
C ALA A 17 -4.59 -9.48 -6.46
N TYR A 18 -4.15 -9.12 -7.68
CA TYR A 18 -2.81 -8.60 -7.88
C TYR A 18 -2.73 -7.08 -7.81
N ALA A 19 -3.85 -6.41 -7.66
CA ALA A 19 -3.85 -4.96 -7.53
C ALA A 19 -3.59 -4.56 -6.08
N ALA A 20 -2.92 -3.41 -5.89
CA ALA A 20 -2.75 -2.87 -4.56
C ALA A 20 -4.10 -2.47 -3.99
N PRO A 21 -4.28 -2.54 -2.67
CA PRO A 21 -5.53 -2.13 -2.07
C PRO A 21 -5.78 -0.64 -2.27
N LYS A 22 -7.06 -0.28 -2.43
CA LYS A 22 -7.45 1.10 -2.61
C LYS A 22 -7.94 1.66 -1.29
N ALA A 23 -7.67 2.94 -1.08
CA ALA A 23 -8.26 3.67 0.03
C ALA A 23 -9.73 3.91 -0.27
N GLU A 24 -10.55 3.88 0.76
CA GLU A 24 -11.99 4.04 0.61
C GLU A 24 -12.46 5.43 0.98
N SER A 25 -11.55 6.29 1.44
CA SER A 25 -11.90 7.64 1.86
C SER A 25 -10.65 8.51 1.89
N ALA A 26 -10.87 9.82 1.96
CA ALA A 26 -9.76 10.75 2.13
C ALA A 26 -9.00 10.50 3.43
N VAL A 27 -9.70 10.05 4.47
CA VAL A 27 -9.06 9.72 5.74
C VAL A 27 -8.07 8.58 5.54
N GLU A 28 -8.45 7.56 4.78
CA GLU A 28 -7.53 6.46 4.50
C GLU A 28 -6.36 6.89 3.66
N CYS A 29 -6.56 7.83 2.73
CA CYS A 29 -5.43 8.39 1.99
C CYS A 29 -4.45 9.08 2.93
N GLY A 30 -4.97 9.78 3.95
CA GLY A 30 -4.11 10.41 4.94
C GLY A 30 -3.35 9.41 5.78
N ILE A 31 -4.00 8.32 6.17
CA ILE A 31 -3.33 7.25 6.92
C ILE A 31 -2.23 6.62 6.08
N ALA A 32 -2.51 6.38 4.79
CA ALA A 32 -1.51 5.81 3.90
C ALA A 32 -0.30 6.73 3.77
N ALA A 33 -0.54 8.04 3.66
CA ALA A 33 0.56 9.01 3.57
C ALA A 33 1.37 9.01 4.85
N ASP A 34 0.72 8.91 6.00
CA ASP A 34 1.43 8.85 7.28
C ASP A 34 2.29 7.60 7.36
N MET A 35 1.76 6.45 6.94
CA MET A 35 2.53 5.23 6.86
C MET A 35 3.74 5.39 5.95
N ALA A 36 3.58 6.12 4.85
CA ALA A 36 4.66 6.34 3.90
C ALA A 36 5.80 7.12 4.52
N VAL A 37 5.50 8.14 5.32
CA VAL A 37 6.53 8.90 6.01
C VAL A 37 7.34 8.00 6.93
N VAL A 38 6.66 7.20 7.74
CA VAL A 38 7.32 6.34 8.70
C VAL A 38 8.14 5.27 7.99
N ALA A 39 7.54 4.62 6.99
CA ALA A 39 8.23 3.54 6.27
C ALA A 39 9.49 4.06 5.58
N ARG A 40 9.39 5.22 4.94
CA ARG A 40 10.54 5.79 4.24
C ARG A 40 11.62 6.22 5.22
N ALA A 41 11.22 6.79 6.35
CA ALA A 41 12.19 7.16 7.39
C ALA A 41 12.93 5.93 7.91
N LEU A 42 12.23 4.83 8.12
CA LEU A 42 12.88 3.59 8.56
C LEU A 42 13.86 3.08 7.52
N ALA A 43 13.50 3.18 6.24
CA ALA A 43 14.40 2.77 5.16
C ALA A 43 15.65 3.65 5.11
N GLN A 44 15.48 4.95 5.29
CA GLN A 44 16.61 5.88 5.30
C GLN A 44 17.54 5.65 6.47
N GLU A 45 16.98 5.21 7.59
CA GLU A 45 17.79 4.87 8.78
C GLU A 45 18.40 3.48 8.68
N GLN A 46 18.16 2.80 7.56
CA GLN A 46 18.71 1.46 7.28
C GLN A 46 18.21 0.41 8.28
N VAL A 47 17.02 0.61 8.81
CA VAL A 47 16.36 -0.41 9.60
C VAL A 47 16.02 -1.58 8.70
N GLN A 48 16.30 -2.79 9.15
CA GLN A 48 16.02 -3.95 8.32
C GLN A 48 14.53 -4.16 8.17
N ARG A 49 14.14 -4.64 6.99
CA ARG A 49 12.75 -4.72 6.60
C ARG A 49 11.85 -5.43 7.62
N PRO A 50 12.23 -6.61 8.16
CA PRO A 50 11.38 -7.26 9.16
C PRO A 50 11.19 -6.42 10.41
N GLN A 51 12.24 -5.71 10.84
CA GLN A 51 12.14 -4.85 12.01
C GLN A 51 11.29 -3.62 11.72
N ALA A 52 11.37 -3.08 10.50
CA ALA A 52 10.54 -1.97 10.11
C ALA A 52 9.06 -2.36 10.13
N GLY A 53 8.76 -3.56 9.66
CA GLY A 53 7.39 -4.06 9.72
C GLY A 53 6.87 -4.16 11.14
N ALA A 54 7.71 -4.61 12.06
CA ALA A 54 7.32 -4.72 13.47
C ALA A 54 7.06 -3.34 14.08
N VAL A 55 7.89 -2.35 13.73
CA VAL A 55 7.71 -0.99 14.21
C VAL A 55 6.38 -0.43 13.71
N MET A 56 6.10 -0.59 12.43
CA MET A 56 4.88 -0.07 11.86
C MET A 56 3.65 -0.76 12.43
N ALA A 57 3.75 -2.06 12.72
CA ALA A 57 2.63 -2.77 13.31
C ALA A 57 2.29 -2.27 14.71
N ARG A 58 3.27 -1.71 15.41
CA ARG A 58 3.01 -1.09 16.72
C ARG A 58 2.35 0.27 16.60
N ILE A 59 2.70 1.01 15.55
CA ILE A 59 2.16 2.36 15.36
C ILE A 59 0.75 2.29 14.81
N TYR A 60 0.53 1.40 13.86
CA TYR A 60 -0.74 1.31 13.14
C TYR A 60 -1.43 0.00 13.48
N ASP A 61 -2.56 0.10 14.15
CA ASP A 61 -3.28 -1.11 14.55
C ASP A 61 -4.14 -1.59 13.38
N VAL A 62 -3.57 -2.46 12.57
CA VAL A 62 -4.27 -3.04 11.42
C VAL A 62 -4.45 -4.54 11.58
N SER A 63 -4.29 -5.04 12.81
CA SER A 63 -4.28 -6.49 13.04
C SER A 63 -5.59 -7.17 12.68
N GLU A 64 -6.71 -6.44 12.71
CA GLU A 64 -8.02 -7.01 12.40
C GLU A 64 -8.50 -6.65 11.01
N SER A 65 -7.63 -6.08 10.18
CA SER A 65 -8.00 -5.67 8.84
C SER A 65 -7.01 -6.24 7.84
N ASP A 66 -7.47 -7.18 7.04
CA ASP A 66 -6.61 -7.76 5.99
C ASP A 66 -6.20 -6.69 5.00
N ARG A 67 -7.13 -5.79 4.65
CA ARG A 67 -6.84 -4.71 3.72
C ARG A 67 -5.81 -3.75 4.31
N GLY A 68 -5.94 -3.45 5.60
CA GLY A 68 -4.97 -2.59 6.28
C GLY A 68 -3.60 -3.20 6.33
N LYS A 69 -3.51 -4.50 6.60
CA LYS A 69 -2.22 -5.19 6.61
C LYS A 69 -1.57 -5.19 5.24
N GLU A 70 -2.36 -5.40 4.19
CA GLU A 70 -1.83 -5.39 2.83
C GLU A 70 -1.35 -4.01 2.43
N LEU A 71 -2.12 -2.99 2.78
CA LEU A 71 -1.73 -1.62 2.49
C LEU A 71 -0.40 -1.28 3.17
N MET A 72 -0.28 -1.61 4.44
CA MET A 72 0.94 -1.34 5.18
C MET A 72 2.12 -2.07 4.56
N ARG A 73 1.93 -3.33 4.18
CA ARG A 73 3.00 -4.10 3.54
C ARG A 73 3.41 -3.51 2.22
N ASP A 74 2.44 -3.10 1.40
CA ASP A 74 2.74 -2.54 0.09
C ASP A 74 3.48 -1.21 0.21
N ILE A 75 3.09 -0.38 1.16
CA ILE A 75 3.78 0.88 1.40
C ILE A 75 5.21 0.63 1.86
N LEU A 76 5.38 -0.32 2.76
CA LEU A 76 6.70 -0.66 3.25
C LEU A 76 7.60 -1.17 2.12
N GLU A 77 7.07 -2.03 1.26
CA GLU A 77 7.85 -2.53 0.13
C GLU A 77 8.25 -1.41 -0.81
N ALA A 78 7.32 -0.51 -1.10
CA ALA A 78 7.63 0.62 -1.98
C ALA A 78 8.68 1.52 -1.36
N ALA A 79 8.59 1.76 -0.05
CA ALA A 79 9.56 2.61 0.64
C ALA A 79 10.96 2.04 0.56
N TYR A 80 11.10 0.72 0.60
CA TYR A 80 12.41 0.08 0.56
C TYR A 80 12.96 -0.07 -0.86
N ARG A 81 12.09 0.03 -1.89
CA ARG A 81 12.53 0.07 -3.28
C ARG A 81 12.99 1.45 -3.71
N THR A 82 12.47 2.47 -3.06
CA THR A 82 12.79 3.86 -3.41
C THR A 82 14.24 4.15 -3.06
N PRO A 83 14.97 4.93 -3.88
CA PRO A 83 16.35 5.26 -3.55
C PRO A 83 16.47 5.92 -2.19
N VAL A 84 17.56 5.61 -1.50
CA VAL A 84 17.77 6.12 -0.14
C VAL A 84 17.76 7.64 -0.10
N SER A 85 18.21 8.28 -1.18
CA SER A 85 18.25 9.75 -1.25
C SER A 85 16.87 10.38 -1.37
N ALA A 86 15.84 9.61 -1.67
CA ALA A 86 14.50 10.15 -1.81
C ALA A 86 13.96 10.57 -0.45
N ASP A 87 13.44 11.79 -0.39
CA ASP A 87 12.89 12.35 0.82
C ASP A 87 11.60 11.65 1.23
N SER A 88 11.47 11.34 2.51
CA SER A 88 10.28 10.67 3.02
C SER A 88 9.04 11.54 2.84
N GLN A 89 9.20 12.86 2.95
CA GLN A 89 8.09 13.78 2.77
C GLN A 89 7.59 13.75 1.33
N ASN A 90 8.50 13.75 0.36
CA ASN A 90 8.11 13.69 -1.05
C ASN A 90 7.40 12.40 -1.38
N PHE A 91 7.89 11.29 -0.85
CA PHE A 91 7.23 10.00 -1.08
C PHE A 91 5.80 10.02 -0.57
N ALA A 92 5.60 10.55 0.64
CA ALA A 92 4.28 10.62 1.24
C ALA A 92 3.34 11.55 0.47
N GLU A 93 3.87 12.68 0.01
CA GLU A 93 3.05 13.63 -0.74
C GLU A 93 2.62 13.07 -2.08
N GLU A 94 3.51 12.38 -2.76
CA GLU A 94 3.17 11.74 -4.02
C GLU A 94 2.11 10.67 -3.81
N LEU A 95 2.25 9.89 -2.75
CA LEU A 95 1.29 8.84 -2.45
C LEU A 95 -0.08 9.44 -2.13
N PHE A 96 -0.10 10.47 -1.30
CA PHE A 96 -1.35 11.13 -0.94
C PHE A 96 -2.03 11.73 -2.17
N THR A 97 -1.26 12.41 -3.01
CA THR A 97 -1.80 13.03 -4.21
C THR A 97 -2.40 11.99 -5.14
N ALA A 98 -1.68 10.90 -5.36
CA ALA A 98 -2.19 9.82 -6.22
C ALA A 98 -3.46 9.24 -5.63
N CYS A 99 -3.49 9.04 -4.32
CA CYS A 99 -4.64 8.48 -3.64
C CYS A 99 -5.88 9.36 -3.82
N ILE A 100 -5.73 10.65 -3.59
CA ILE A 100 -6.86 11.58 -3.70
C ILE A 100 -7.33 11.72 -5.13
N LYS A 101 -6.41 11.87 -6.07
CA LYS A 101 -6.76 12.13 -7.47
C LYS A 101 -7.35 10.92 -8.16
N SER A 102 -6.97 9.72 -7.73
CA SER A 102 -7.39 8.50 -8.41
C SER A 102 -8.44 7.72 -7.64
N GLY A 103 -9.20 8.39 -6.78
CA GLY A 103 -10.29 7.73 -6.06
C GLY A 103 -9.80 6.64 -5.12
N GLY A 104 -8.63 6.81 -4.54
CA GLY A 104 -8.07 5.86 -3.60
C GLY A 104 -7.05 4.91 -4.20
N ASP A 105 -6.84 4.97 -5.51
CA ASP A 105 -5.89 4.08 -6.18
C ASP A 105 -4.48 4.65 -6.07
N MET A 106 -3.57 3.87 -5.49
CA MET A 106 -2.19 4.29 -5.27
C MET A 106 -1.20 3.43 -6.07
N ASP A 107 -1.69 2.70 -7.06
CA ASP A 107 -0.87 1.77 -7.82
C ASP A 107 0.32 2.44 -8.49
N THR A 108 0.17 3.69 -8.94
CA THR A 108 1.25 4.37 -9.63
C THR A 108 2.46 4.62 -8.72
N ILE A 109 2.22 4.72 -7.42
CA ILE A 109 3.29 4.94 -6.45
C ILE A 109 3.76 3.62 -5.84
N LEU A 110 2.81 2.76 -5.46
CA LEU A 110 3.14 1.51 -4.79
C LEU A 110 3.60 0.43 -5.78
N GLY A 111 3.25 0.61 -7.05
CA GLY A 111 3.57 -0.39 -8.04
C GLY A 111 2.56 -1.52 -8.05
N LYS A 112 2.38 -2.11 -9.21
CA LYS A 112 1.48 -3.24 -9.36
C LYS A 112 2.27 -4.52 -9.20
N ARG A 113 1.67 -5.47 -8.55
CA ARG A 113 2.25 -6.80 -8.46
C ARG A 113 1.74 -7.63 -9.61
N LEU A 114 2.61 -7.97 -10.50
CA LEU A 114 2.24 -8.73 -11.67
C LEU A 114 2.79 -10.14 -11.60
#